data_a037a10fbc050a380d297cbdc7b0e84e
#
_entry.id   a037a10fbc050a380d297cbdc7b0e84e
#
_cell.length_a   1.000
_cell.length_b   1.000
_cell.length_c   1.000
_cell.angle_alpha   90.00
_cell.angle_beta   90.00
_cell.angle_gamma   90.00
#
_symmetry.space_group_name_H-M   'P 1'
#
loop_
_entity.id
_entity.type
_entity.pdbx_description
1 polymer ?
#
loop_
_entity_poly.entity_id
_entity_poly.type
_entity_poly.pdbx_seq_one_letter_code
_entity_poly.pdbx_strand_id
1 'polypeptide(L)'
;MEDREFKIEKLDTKSASFCAAKWYNATIWLGSGQTTSCHHPLPHAIDLEEIKTNPSAIHNTKEKKEQRRQMQVGKRPAGCEYCWKIEDIGRDAISDRVYKSKIYTDEALNDAYKTDYKTDYNLKTLEIAFDRTCNFACSYCNPAFSTTWANDIKYKGPYKKLTTDGRNHFTHAHDSAEPYKKDETNPYVEAFYKWWETDLHKSLDELRITGGEPMMSPNLWRLLDWFETQKDKINPNMRLAINSNLGAKSEIIEKFKAKLKHFDNFHLYTSMEATGEQAEYIRDGLNYSQWFVEVVNMMLDRVPAQIHNMCTINALCLESLPEFLERLVWFKGAKKTYEVPINYTLNILRFPSFQSPLVPVSYTHLTLPTNREV
;
A
#
# COMPACT_ATOMS: atom_id res chain seq x y z
N MET A 1 25.81 -0.99 -9.54
CA MET A 1 26.32 -0.96 -8.15
C MET A 1 25.54 -1.98 -7.33
N GLU A 2 26.25 -2.91 -6.71
CA GLU A 2 25.65 -3.91 -5.81
C GLU A 2 25.09 -3.26 -4.54
N ASP A 3 24.13 -3.91 -3.86
CA ASP A 3 23.44 -3.30 -2.71
C ASP A 3 24.38 -3.00 -1.54
N ARG A 4 25.33 -3.89 -1.30
CA ARG A 4 26.37 -3.69 -0.28
C ARG A 4 27.27 -2.52 -0.59
N GLU A 5 27.74 -2.41 -1.81
CA GLU A 5 28.57 -1.30 -2.29
C GLU A 5 27.81 0.02 -2.17
N PHE A 6 26.54 0.05 -2.60
CA PHE A 6 25.67 1.21 -2.47
C PHE A 6 25.50 1.63 -1.00
N LYS A 7 25.27 0.68 -0.09
CA LYS A 7 25.16 0.96 1.35
C LYS A 7 26.41 1.66 1.86
N ILE A 8 27.57 1.09 1.58
CA ILE A 8 28.87 1.59 2.08
C ILE A 8 29.20 2.96 1.46
N GLU A 9 29.12 3.08 0.13
CA GLU A 9 29.62 4.26 -0.60
C GLU A 9 28.63 5.42 -0.64
N LYS A 10 27.32 5.15 -0.63
CA LYS A 10 26.30 6.18 -0.82
C LYS A 10 25.53 6.53 0.44
N LEU A 11 25.33 5.59 1.36
CA LEU A 11 24.56 5.84 2.58
C LEU A 11 25.47 6.04 3.81
N ASP A 12 26.35 5.08 4.10
CA ASP A 12 27.15 5.08 5.32
C ASP A 12 28.23 6.20 5.33
N THR A 13 28.66 6.65 4.15
CA THR A 13 29.52 7.84 4.01
C THR A 13 28.81 9.14 4.43
N LYS A 14 27.48 9.18 4.41
CA LYS A 14 26.69 10.30 4.91
C LYS A 14 26.51 10.17 6.42
N SER A 15 25.84 9.10 6.83
CA SER A 15 25.77 8.69 8.24
C SER A 15 25.39 7.22 8.35
N ALA A 16 25.76 6.58 9.46
CA ALA A 16 25.45 5.17 9.72
C ALA A 16 23.92 4.86 9.78
N SER A 17 23.07 5.87 9.82
CA SER A 17 21.62 5.73 9.89
C SER A 17 20.85 6.43 8.78
N PHE A 18 21.54 7.04 7.82
CA PHE A 18 20.89 7.80 6.74
C PHE A 18 19.98 6.90 5.88
N CYS A 19 18.75 7.36 5.63
CA CYS A 19 17.76 6.71 4.76
C CYS A 19 16.97 7.78 4.01
N ALA A 20 17.13 7.86 2.69
CA ALA A 20 16.49 8.89 1.87
C ALA A 20 14.94 8.80 1.86
N ALA A 21 14.38 7.64 2.19
CA ALA A 21 12.92 7.48 2.32
C ALA A 21 12.31 8.43 3.38
N LYS A 22 13.09 8.92 4.34
CA LYS A 22 12.59 9.91 5.32
C LYS A 22 12.29 11.27 4.70
N TRP A 23 12.90 11.58 3.58
CA TRP A 23 12.69 12.84 2.85
C TRP A 23 11.71 12.69 1.70
N TYR A 24 11.79 11.59 0.94
CA TYR A 24 11.18 11.48 -0.36
C TYR A 24 10.06 10.46 -0.46
N ASN A 25 9.81 9.67 0.58
CA ASN A 25 8.75 8.65 0.58
C ASN A 25 7.77 8.84 1.72
N ALA A 26 6.50 8.61 1.44
CA ALA A 26 5.46 8.56 2.46
C ALA A 26 4.35 7.57 2.11
N THR A 27 3.76 6.99 3.16
CA THR A 27 2.40 6.43 3.14
C THR A 27 1.54 7.31 4.03
N ILE A 28 0.39 7.77 3.51
CA ILE A 28 -0.50 8.70 4.19
C ILE A 28 -1.92 8.15 4.18
N TRP A 29 -2.50 7.98 5.35
CA TRP A 29 -3.91 7.60 5.54
C TRP A 29 -4.72 8.86 5.89
N LEU A 30 -5.25 9.51 4.86
CA LEU A 30 -6.00 10.77 5.03
C LEU A 30 -7.29 10.57 5.82
N GLY A 31 -7.94 9.39 5.66
CA GLY A 31 -9.16 9.07 6.42
C GLY A 31 -8.98 9.15 7.93
N SER A 32 -7.82 8.81 8.44
CA SER A 32 -7.50 8.82 9.88
C SER A 32 -6.45 9.86 10.28
N GLY A 33 -5.96 10.67 9.33
CA GLY A 33 -4.94 11.68 9.60
C GLY A 33 -3.61 11.14 10.10
N GLN A 34 -3.15 10.03 9.51
CA GLN A 34 -1.91 9.37 9.90
C GLN A 34 -0.90 9.32 8.75
N THR A 35 0.37 9.29 9.08
CA THR A 35 1.46 9.21 8.09
C THR A 35 2.65 8.41 8.60
N THR A 36 3.40 7.85 7.66
CA THR A 36 4.71 7.24 7.90
C THR A 36 5.63 7.47 6.71
N SER A 37 6.94 7.25 6.86
CA SER A 37 7.90 7.38 5.75
C SER A 37 8.08 6.09 4.95
N CYS A 38 7.72 4.95 5.52
CA CYS A 38 7.69 3.63 4.87
C CYS A 38 6.80 2.69 5.70
N HIS A 39 6.66 1.45 5.27
CA HIS A 39 5.75 0.48 5.91
C HIS A 39 6.27 -0.17 7.20
N HIS A 40 7.48 0.16 7.68
CA HIS A 40 8.02 -0.43 8.91
C HIS A 40 7.68 0.34 10.19
N PRO A 41 7.87 1.69 10.24
CA PRO A 41 7.48 2.45 11.42
C PRO A 41 5.97 2.41 11.64
N LEU A 42 5.56 2.45 12.90
CA LEU A 42 4.16 2.70 13.22
C LEU A 42 3.74 4.07 12.67
N PRO A 43 2.53 4.19 12.10
CA PRO A 43 2.00 5.47 11.71
C PRO A 43 1.86 6.41 12.92
N HIS A 44 2.07 7.70 12.69
CA HIS A 44 1.84 8.73 13.69
C HIS A 44 0.84 9.75 13.19
N ALA A 45 0.19 10.46 14.12
CA ALA A 45 -0.82 11.45 13.81
C ALA A 45 -0.21 12.68 13.11
N ILE A 46 -0.97 13.22 12.17
CA ILE A 46 -0.70 14.50 11.53
C ILE A 46 -1.35 15.60 12.39
N ASP A 47 -0.60 16.63 12.71
CA ASP A 47 -1.10 17.75 13.51
C ASP A 47 -2.04 18.65 12.69
N LEU A 48 -3.30 18.75 13.14
CA LEU A 48 -4.33 19.56 12.49
C LEU A 48 -3.97 21.05 12.45
N GLU A 49 -3.27 21.57 13.46
CA GLU A 49 -2.88 22.98 13.48
C GLU A 49 -1.78 23.26 12.47
N GLU A 50 -0.85 22.33 12.28
CA GLU A 50 0.21 22.49 11.27
C GLU A 50 -0.34 22.56 9.85
N ILE A 51 -1.28 21.67 9.48
CA ILE A 51 -1.83 21.64 8.12
C ILE A 51 -2.67 22.85 7.75
N LYS A 52 -3.16 23.64 8.71
CA LYS A 52 -3.90 24.89 8.44
C LYS A 52 -3.02 25.93 7.74
N THR A 53 -1.75 25.99 8.12
CA THR A 53 -0.77 26.96 7.59
C THR A 53 0.19 26.35 6.59
N ASN A 54 0.47 25.05 6.72
CA ASN A 54 1.40 24.31 5.86
C ASN A 54 0.75 23.00 5.38
N PRO A 55 0.13 22.98 4.20
CA PRO A 55 -0.48 21.77 3.66
C PRO A 55 0.49 20.58 3.51
N SER A 56 1.78 20.85 3.24
CA SER A 56 2.81 19.79 3.13
C SER A 56 3.11 19.11 4.47
N ALA A 57 2.64 19.65 5.60
CA ALA A 57 2.81 19.04 6.91
C ALA A 57 2.10 17.68 7.06
N ILE A 58 1.25 17.26 6.12
CA ILE A 58 0.77 15.87 6.04
C ILE A 58 1.92 14.87 5.82
N HIS A 59 3.04 15.33 5.28
CA HIS A 59 4.30 14.60 5.15
C HIS A 59 5.39 15.18 6.06
N ASN A 60 5.55 16.50 6.07
CA ASN A 60 6.64 17.19 6.77
C ASN A 60 6.33 17.44 8.25
N THR A 61 5.87 16.39 8.96
CA THR A 61 5.53 16.45 10.38
C THR A 61 6.76 16.74 11.25
N LYS A 62 6.54 17.32 12.44
CA LYS A 62 7.61 17.51 13.45
C LYS A 62 8.34 16.22 13.75
N GLU A 63 7.63 15.10 13.85
CA GLU A 63 8.22 13.80 14.10
C GLU A 63 9.17 13.35 12.99
N LYS A 64 8.75 13.46 11.71
CA LYS A 64 9.64 13.11 10.58
C LYS A 64 10.83 14.04 10.49
N LYS A 65 10.67 15.34 10.76
CA LYS A 65 11.78 16.30 10.82
C LYS A 65 12.77 15.93 11.91
N GLU A 66 12.30 15.54 13.10
CA GLU A 66 13.20 15.07 14.17
C GLU A 66 13.91 13.77 13.78
N GLN A 67 13.24 12.82 13.13
CA GLN A 67 13.87 11.60 12.62
C GLN A 67 14.94 11.90 11.55
N ARG A 68 14.70 12.89 10.66
CA ARG A 68 15.72 13.39 9.70
C ARG A 68 16.94 13.94 10.42
N ARG A 69 16.73 14.79 11.45
CA ARG A 69 17.82 15.32 12.28
C ARG A 69 18.64 14.21 12.90
N GLN A 70 17.98 13.20 13.50
CA GLN A 70 18.68 12.05 14.09
C GLN A 70 19.54 11.33 13.05
N MET A 71 19.00 11.09 11.85
CA MET A 71 19.72 10.42 10.77
C MET A 71 20.91 11.24 10.26
N GLN A 72 20.80 12.57 10.17
CA GLN A 72 21.90 13.43 9.75
C GLN A 72 23.08 13.41 10.73
N VAL A 73 22.84 13.19 12.02
CA VAL A 73 23.89 13.09 13.05
C VAL A 73 24.24 11.64 13.42
N GLY A 74 23.85 10.66 12.60
CA GLY A 74 24.19 9.25 12.78
C GLY A 74 23.41 8.53 13.88
N LYS A 75 22.37 9.15 14.48
CA LYS A 75 21.50 8.51 15.46
C LYS A 75 20.44 7.67 14.74
N ARG A 76 20.10 6.53 15.32
CA ARG A 76 19.09 5.59 14.79
C ARG A 76 17.72 5.96 15.35
N PRO A 77 16.74 6.46 14.53
CA PRO A 77 15.38 6.66 15.00
C PRO A 77 14.74 5.36 15.45
N ALA A 78 14.05 5.37 16.60
CA ALA A 78 13.40 4.19 17.17
C ALA A 78 12.35 3.56 16.21
N GLY A 79 11.58 4.38 15.48
CA GLY A 79 10.61 3.89 14.50
C GLY A 79 11.22 3.11 13.32
N CYS A 80 12.55 3.11 13.16
CA CYS A 80 13.25 2.35 12.10
C CYS A 80 13.90 1.06 12.61
N GLU A 81 13.52 0.58 13.79
CA GLU A 81 14.11 -0.59 14.47
C GLU A 81 14.18 -1.83 13.56
N TYR A 82 13.22 -2.03 12.67
CA TYR A 82 13.24 -3.14 11.71
C TYR A 82 14.53 -3.17 10.89
N CYS A 83 14.92 -2.03 10.30
CA CYS A 83 16.15 -1.94 9.53
C CYS A 83 17.39 -2.15 10.39
N TRP A 84 17.37 -1.59 11.61
CA TRP A 84 18.50 -1.72 12.53
C TRP A 84 18.71 -3.15 13.00
N LYS A 85 17.66 -3.88 13.31
CA LYS A 85 17.74 -5.31 13.66
C LYS A 85 18.36 -6.14 12.54
N ILE A 86 18.04 -5.85 11.29
CA ILE A 86 18.66 -6.54 10.15
C ILE A 86 20.14 -6.19 10.06
N GLU A 87 20.49 -4.91 10.11
CA GLU A 87 21.87 -4.49 9.95
C GLU A 87 22.78 -4.88 11.12
N ASP A 88 22.22 -5.09 12.31
CA ASP A 88 22.93 -5.58 13.49
C ASP A 88 23.22 -7.09 13.43
N ILE A 89 22.64 -7.85 12.50
CA ILE A 89 22.99 -9.25 12.27
C ILE A 89 24.43 -9.38 11.75
N GLY A 90 24.88 -8.42 10.95
CA GLY A 90 26.23 -8.41 10.43
C GLY A 90 26.46 -7.33 9.38
N ARG A 91 27.74 -7.09 9.10
CA ARG A 91 28.19 -6.01 8.19
C ARG A 91 27.62 -6.16 6.76
N ASP A 92 27.32 -7.39 6.35
CA ASP A 92 26.85 -7.71 5.01
C ASP A 92 25.31 -7.74 4.91
N ALA A 93 24.60 -7.53 6.04
CA ALA A 93 23.17 -7.52 6.06
C ALA A 93 22.61 -6.24 5.40
N ILE A 94 21.69 -6.44 4.46
CA ILE A 94 21.06 -5.38 3.69
C ILE A 94 19.63 -5.19 4.17
N SER A 95 19.33 -4.02 4.67
CA SER A 95 17.97 -3.64 5.12
C SER A 95 17.22 -2.85 4.06
N ASP A 96 15.92 -2.66 4.28
CA ASP A 96 15.05 -1.90 3.39
C ASP A 96 15.49 -0.44 3.18
N ARG A 97 16.27 0.16 4.11
CA ARG A 97 16.78 1.52 3.89
C ARG A 97 17.69 1.62 2.66
N VAL A 98 18.38 0.52 2.32
CA VAL A 98 19.22 0.44 1.13
C VAL A 98 18.35 0.44 -0.12
N TYR A 99 17.42 -0.51 -0.22
CA TYR A 99 16.51 -0.62 -1.38
C TYR A 99 15.69 0.65 -1.60
N LYS A 100 15.14 1.21 -0.52
CA LYS A 100 14.33 2.43 -0.57
C LYS A 100 15.14 3.70 -0.85
N SER A 101 16.44 3.69 -0.65
CA SER A 101 17.32 4.82 -0.99
C SER A 101 17.93 4.70 -2.38
N LYS A 102 18.13 3.47 -2.86
CA LYS A 102 18.77 3.18 -4.16
C LYS A 102 17.97 3.65 -5.38
N ILE A 103 16.68 3.91 -5.19
CA ILE A 103 15.80 4.44 -6.25
C ILE A 103 16.01 5.94 -6.53
N TYR A 104 16.74 6.66 -5.66
CA TYR A 104 16.99 8.09 -5.82
C TYR A 104 18.37 8.36 -6.37
N THR A 105 18.52 9.50 -7.06
CA THR A 105 19.81 9.93 -7.63
C THR A 105 20.80 10.37 -6.55
N ASP A 106 22.08 10.39 -6.90
CA ASP A 106 23.14 10.88 -5.99
C ASP A 106 22.91 12.33 -5.56
N GLU A 107 22.39 13.17 -6.45
CA GLU A 107 22.02 14.55 -6.15
C GLU A 107 20.93 14.62 -5.08
N ALA A 108 19.88 13.81 -5.22
CA ALA A 108 18.79 13.73 -4.24
C ALA A 108 19.30 13.22 -2.88
N LEU A 109 20.17 12.20 -2.87
CA LEU A 109 20.77 11.70 -1.63
C LEU A 109 21.62 12.76 -0.92
N ASN A 110 22.38 13.54 -1.69
CA ASN A 110 23.21 14.61 -1.17
C ASN A 110 22.38 15.79 -0.67
N ASP A 111 21.34 16.18 -1.41
CA ASP A 111 20.39 17.21 -1.01
C ASP A 111 19.71 16.86 0.31
N ALA A 112 19.15 15.66 0.41
CA ALA A 112 18.51 15.16 1.65
C ALA A 112 19.45 15.18 2.86
N TYR A 113 20.74 14.88 2.66
CA TYR A 113 21.69 14.84 3.76
C TYR A 113 22.19 16.23 4.18
N LYS A 114 22.40 17.14 3.23
CA LYS A 114 23.04 18.45 3.47
C LYS A 114 22.06 19.54 3.87
N THR A 115 20.80 19.43 3.43
CA THR A 115 19.77 20.45 3.70
C THR A 115 19.31 20.37 5.15
N ASP A 116 18.98 21.51 5.74
CA ASP A 116 18.47 21.58 7.12
C ASP A 116 17.25 20.66 7.26
N TYR A 117 17.25 19.81 8.29
CA TYR A 117 16.18 18.85 8.57
C TYR A 117 14.80 19.49 8.76
N LYS A 118 14.74 20.78 9.08
CA LYS A 118 13.49 21.54 9.22
C LYS A 118 12.83 21.89 7.89
N THR A 119 13.59 21.85 6.79
CA THR A 119 13.10 22.15 5.45
C THR A 119 11.98 21.19 5.06
N ASP A 120 10.94 21.74 4.47
CA ASP A 120 9.88 20.94 3.88
C ASP A 120 10.33 20.36 2.55
N TYR A 121 10.09 19.06 2.38
CA TYR A 121 10.43 18.33 1.17
C TYR A 121 9.18 17.93 0.42
N ASN A 122 9.22 18.04 -0.89
CA ASN A 122 8.26 17.41 -1.77
C ASN A 122 8.58 15.92 -1.92
N LEU A 123 7.55 15.10 -1.97
CA LEU A 123 7.72 13.66 -2.14
C LEU A 123 8.10 13.31 -3.58
N LYS A 124 8.87 12.22 -3.72
CA LYS A 124 9.10 11.52 -4.98
C LYS A 124 8.27 10.25 -5.08
N THR A 125 7.96 9.62 -3.95
CA THR A 125 7.10 8.44 -3.88
C THR A 125 6.03 8.65 -2.81
N LEU A 126 4.78 8.57 -3.22
CA LEU A 126 3.64 8.70 -2.32
C LEU A 126 2.69 7.51 -2.48
N GLU A 127 2.41 6.83 -1.37
CA GLU A 127 1.26 5.96 -1.22
C GLU A 127 0.20 6.67 -0.39
N ILE A 128 -1.04 6.75 -0.90
CA ILE A 128 -2.11 7.51 -0.26
C ILE A 128 -3.39 6.68 -0.19
N ALA A 129 -4.04 6.71 0.99
CA ALA A 129 -5.39 6.21 1.20
C ALA A 129 -6.30 7.38 1.56
N PHE A 130 -7.25 7.72 0.68
CA PHE A 130 -8.17 8.83 0.93
C PHE A 130 -9.15 8.52 2.06
N ASP A 131 -9.67 7.30 2.08
CA ASP A 131 -10.59 6.80 3.09
C ASP A 131 -10.54 5.27 3.15
N ARG A 132 -11.37 4.68 4.02
CA ARG A 132 -11.49 3.22 4.20
C ARG A 132 -12.73 2.63 3.55
N THR A 133 -13.43 3.38 2.69
CA THR A 133 -14.63 2.87 2.02
C THR A 133 -14.28 1.65 1.18
N CYS A 134 -14.95 0.53 1.45
CA CYS A 134 -14.74 -0.71 0.74
C CYS A 134 -16.05 -1.50 0.66
N ASN A 135 -16.24 -2.20 -0.44
CA ASN A 135 -17.38 -3.08 -0.70
C ASN A 135 -17.11 -4.54 -0.29
N PHE A 136 -15.88 -4.88 0.15
CA PHE A 136 -15.50 -6.21 0.58
C PHE A 136 -15.19 -6.29 2.08
N ALA A 137 -15.41 -7.49 2.65
CA ALA A 137 -14.97 -7.88 3.98
C ALA A 137 -14.01 -9.07 3.90
N CYS A 138 -12.87 -8.91 3.21
CA CYS A 138 -11.87 -9.97 3.07
C CYS A 138 -11.46 -10.54 4.43
N SER A 139 -11.33 -11.87 4.54
CA SER A 139 -11.13 -12.59 5.80
C SER A 139 -9.91 -12.14 6.62
N TYR A 140 -8.87 -11.63 5.96
CA TYR A 140 -7.66 -11.13 6.59
C TYR A 140 -7.58 -9.59 6.67
N CYS A 141 -8.64 -8.89 6.26
CA CYS A 141 -8.77 -7.44 6.42
C CYS A 141 -9.40 -7.11 7.79
N ASN A 142 -9.58 -5.83 8.09
CA ASN A 142 -10.12 -5.38 9.38
C ASN A 142 -10.85 -4.02 9.25
N PRO A 143 -11.55 -3.58 10.31
CA PRO A 143 -12.31 -2.32 10.30
C PRO A 143 -11.50 -1.05 10.01
N ALA A 144 -10.19 -1.04 10.23
CA ALA A 144 -9.38 0.13 9.93
C ALA A 144 -9.27 0.41 8.42
N PHE A 145 -9.46 -0.64 7.59
CA PHE A 145 -9.30 -0.58 6.15
C PHE A 145 -10.57 -0.91 5.35
N SER A 146 -11.67 -1.26 6.02
CA SER A 146 -12.93 -1.59 5.34
C SER A 146 -14.14 -1.12 6.14
N THR A 147 -14.98 -0.31 5.48
CA THR A 147 -16.29 0.09 6.03
C THR A 147 -17.23 -1.10 6.13
N THR A 148 -17.13 -2.09 5.25
CA THR A 148 -17.94 -3.33 5.33
C THR A 148 -17.60 -4.09 6.60
N TRP A 149 -16.30 -4.27 6.94
CA TRP A 149 -15.90 -4.84 8.21
C TRP A 149 -16.36 -4.03 9.43
N ALA A 150 -16.24 -2.70 9.36
CA ALA A 150 -16.70 -1.84 10.45
C ALA A 150 -18.20 -2.00 10.70
N ASN A 151 -19.00 -2.10 9.64
CA ASN A 151 -20.43 -2.33 9.72
C ASN A 151 -20.74 -3.75 10.24
N ASP A 152 -20.01 -4.77 9.78
CA ASP A 152 -20.21 -6.15 10.22
C ASP A 152 -20.02 -6.27 11.74
N ILE A 153 -18.92 -5.74 12.27
CA ILE A 153 -18.66 -5.72 13.72
C ILE A 153 -19.70 -4.90 14.48
N LYS A 154 -20.13 -3.78 13.93
CA LYS A 154 -21.15 -2.92 14.56
C LYS A 154 -22.49 -3.62 14.69
N TYR A 155 -22.94 -4.38 13.69
CA TYR A 155 -24.26 -4.98 13.65
C TYR A 155 -24.30 -6.41 14.15
N LYS A 156 -23.22 -7.18 13.95
CA LYS A 156 -23.14 -8.60 14.38
C LYS A 156 -22.33 -8.78 15.67
N GLY A 157 -21.64 -7.71 16.12
CA GLY A 157 -20.77 -7.72 17.29
C GLY A 157 -19.37 -8.28 17.02
N PRO A 158 -18.45 -8.05 17.96
CA PRO A 158 -17.09 -8.57 17.83
C PRO A 158 -17.08 -10.09 17.95
N TYR A 159 -16.16 -10.74 17.25
CA TYR A 159 -15.98 -12.20 17.27
C TYR A 159 -15.28 -12.66 18.54
N LYS A 160 -16.04 -12.81 19.63
CA LYS A 160 -15.54 -13.08 20.99
C LYS A 160 -14.74 -14.38 21.16
N LYS A 161 -14.89 -15.34 20.24
CA LYS A 161 -14.21 -16.64 20.30
C LYS A 161 -12.87 -16.66 19.58
N LEU A 162 -12.52 -15.62 18.85
CA LEU A 162 -11.24 -15.52 18.20
C LEU A 162 -10.17 -15.08 19.23
N THR A 163 -9.07 -15.80 19.24
CA THR A 163 -7.88 -15.41 19.99
C THR A 163 -7.20 -14.26 19.24
N THR A 164 -7.02 -13.13 19.91
CA THR A 164 -6.28 -12.00 19.34
C THR A 164 -4.80 -12.31 19.22
N ASP A 165 -4.20 -11.84 18.14
CA ASP A 165 -2.74 -11.82 17.96
C ASP A 165 -2.09 -10.55 18.55
N GLY A 166 -2.80 -9.84 19.43
CA GLY A 166 -2.40 -8.57 20.03
C GLY A 166 -2.79 -7.33 19.22
N ARG A 167 -3.47 -7.49 18.07
CA ARG A 167 -3.87 -6.38 17.19
C ARG A 167 -5.36 -6.06 17.18
N ASN A 168 -6.17 -6.79 17.92
CA ASN A 168 -7.62 -6.59 18.08
C ASN A 168 -8.44 -6.48 16.77
N HIS A 169 -7.98 -7.09 15.69
CA HIS A 169 -8.59 -6.93 14.35
C HIS A 169 -10.08 -7.29 14.29
N PHE A 170 -10.48 -8.36 14.98
CA PHE A 170 -11.85 -8.90 14.90
C PHE A 170 -12.56 -8.94 16.25
N THR A 171 -11.87 -8.68 17.35
CA THR A 171 -12.39 -8.82 18.71
C THR A 171 -12.88 -7.51 19.31
N HIS A 172 -12.37 -6.38 18.84
CA HIS A 172 -12.74 -5.04 19.27
C HIS A 172 -12.83 -4.09 18.09
N ALA A 173 -13.53 -2.96 18.28
CA ALA A 173 -13.41 -1.82 17.37
C ALA A 173 -11.94 -1.39 17.34
N HIS A 174 -11.42 -1.10 16.16
CA HIS A 174 -10.03 -0.68 16.01
C HIS A 174 -9.85 0.71 16.61
N ASP A 175 -8.98 0.83 17.62
CA ASP A 175 -8.73 2.08 18.39
C ASP A 175 -7.87 3.11 17.66
N SER A 176 -7.52 2.88 16.39
CA SER A 176 -6.91 3.93 15.58
C SER A 176 -7.90 5.09 15.44
N ALA A 177 -7.36 6.31 15.38
CA ALA A 177 -8.12 7.54 15.26
C ALA A 177 -9.39 7.36 14.41
N GLU A 178 -10.56 7.70 14.96
CA GLU A 178 -11.82 7.48 14.28
C GLU A 178 -11.80 8.19 12.93
N PRO A 179 -11.94 7.47 11.81
CA PRO A 179 -11.75 8.06 10.51
C PRO A 179 -12.95 8.95 10.16
N TYR A 180 -12.67 10.03 9.43
CA TYR A 180 -13.72 10.86 8.85
C TYR A 180 -14.65 10.02 8.00
N LYS A 181 -15.94 10.33 8.08
CA LYS A 181 -16.96 9.71 7.23
C LYS A 181 -16.85 10.25 5.81
N LYS A 182 -17.39 9.51 4.86
CA LYS A 182 -17.34 9.83 3.43
C LYS A 182 -17.99 11.18 3.09
N ASP A 183 -18.99 11.59 3.86
CA ASP A 183 -19.78 12.81 3.69
C ASP A 183 -19.30 13.99 4.57
N GLU A 184 -18.25 13.75 5.37
CA GLU A 184 -17.64 14.80 6.19
C GLU A 184 -16.49 15.50 5.46
N THR A 185 -16.35 16.81 5.69
CA THR A 185 -15.17 17.55 5.21
C THR A 185 -13.95 17.10 6.00
N ASN A 186 -13.01 16.47 5.29
CA ASN A 186 -11.79 15.97 5.89
C ASN A 186 -10.63 16.96 5.67
N PRO A 187 -10.11 17.61 6.74
CA PRO A 187 -9.05 18.60 6.61
C PRO A 187 -7.75 18.06 6.04
N TYR A 188 -7.45 16.77 6.22
CA TYR A 188 -6.25 16.14 5.67
C TYR A 188 -6.37 15.95 4.15
N VAL A 189 -7.56 15.64 3.66
CA VAL A 189 -7.85 15.56 2.22
C VAL A 189 -7.71 16.94 1.59
N GLU A 190 -8.25 17.99 2.21
CA GLU A 190 -8.12 19.35 1.70
C GLU A 190 -6.68 19.84 1.74
N ALA A 191 -5.89 19.49 2.76
CA ALA A 191 -4.46 19.78 2.80
C ALA A 191 -3.71 19.04 1.67
N PHE A 192 -4.05 17.77 1.42
CA PHE A 192 -3.48 17.03 0.29
C PHE A 192 -3.73 17.76 -1.04
N TYR A 193 -4.97 18.18 -1.33
CA TYR A 193 -5.28 18.86 -2.59
C TYR A 193 -4.61 20.24 -2.71
N LYS A 194 -4.54 21.01 -1.64
CA LYS A 194 -3.79 22.27 -1.62
C LYS A 194 -2.31 22.06 -1.97
N TRP A 195 -1.68 21.05 -1.36
CA TRP A 195 -0.29 20.72 -1.66
C TRP A 195 -0.11 20.10 -3.04
N TRP A 196 -1.07 19.26 -3.47
CA TRP A 196 -1.11 18.67 -4.80
C TRP A 196 -1.09 19.75 -5.89
N GLU A 197 -2.00 20.70 -5.80
CA GLU A 197 -2.20 21.77 -6.80
C GLU A 197 -1.05 22.76 -6.88
N THR A 198 -0.28 22.94 -5.81
CA THR A 198 0.88 23.86 -5.80
C THR A 198 2.15 23.19 -6.30
N ASP A 199 2.58 22.08 -5.68
CA ASP A 199 3.93 21.57 -5.85
C ASP A 199 4.02 20.05 -6.03
N LEU A 200 3.23 19.27 -5.30
CA LEU A 200 3.42 17.83 -5.18
C LEU A 200 3.31 17.11 -6.54
N HIS A 201 2.35 17.52 -7.38
CA HIS A 201 2.13 16.95 -8.71
C HIS A 201 3.36 17.04 -9.65
N LYS A 202 4.26 18.01 -9.41
CA LYS A 202 5.47 18.23 -10.22
C LYS A 202 6.63 17.34 -9.80
N SER A 203 6.65 16.92 -8.52
CA SER A 203 7.80 16.27 -7.90
C SER A 203 7.70 14.74 -7.82
N LEU A 204 6.49 14.19 -7.94
CA LEU A 204 6.27 12.76 -7.80
C LEU A 204 6.79 11.97 -9.00
N ASP A 205 7.61 10.97 -8.71
CA ASP A 205 8.00 9.92 -9.65
C ASP A 205 7.01 8.73 -9.57
N GLU A 206 6.36 8.54 -8.41
CA GLU A 206 5.30 7.55 -8.23
C GLU A 206 4.20 8.06 -7.29
N LEU A 207 2.96 7.97 -7.75
CA LEU A 207 1.75 8.10 -6.94
C LEU A 207 1.03 6.75 -6.89
N ARG A 208 0.92 6.17 -5.69
CA ARG A 208 0.15 4.97 -5.44
C ARG A 208 -1.10 5.30 -4.64
N ILE A 209 -2.26 4.93 -5.17
CA ILE A 209 -3.55 5.12 -4.51
C ILE A 209 -4.03 3.78 -3.98
N THR A 210 -4.25 3.76 -2.67
CA THR A 210 -4.70 2.59 -1.90
C THR A 210 -5.92 2.98 -1.05
N GLY A 211 -6.22 2.22 -0.02
CA GLY A 211 -7.30 2.49 0.92
C GLY A 211 -8.14 1.24 1.15
N GLY A 212 -9.45 1.39 1.27
CA GLY A 212 -10.41 0.30 1.15
C GLY A 212 -10.49 -0.14 -0.31
N GLU A 213 -11.49 0.37 -1.05
CA GLU A 213 -11.56 0.27 -2.51
C GLU A 213 -11.53 1.69 -3.10
N PRO A 214 -10.46 2.11 -3.78
CA PRO A 214 -10.32 3.48 -4.28
C PRO A 214 -11.46 3.93 -5.19
N MET A 215 -12.02 3.07 -6.05
CA MET A 215 -13.15 3.43 -6.91
C MET A 215 -14.42 3.80 -6.14
N MET A 216 -14.53 3.43 -4.86
CA MET A 216 -15.63 3.82 -3.98
C MET A 216 -15.43 5.19 -3.33
N SER A 217 -14.22 5.76 -3.43
CA SER A 217 -13.87 7.05 -2.85
C SER A 217 -14.19 8.21 -3.80
N PRO A 218 -14.97 9.22 -3.37
CA PRO A 218 -15.19 10.42 -4.19
C PRO A 218 -13.89 11.19 -4.45
N ASN A 219 -12.91 11.05 -3.56
CA ASN A 219 -11.63 11.73 -3.70
C ASN A 219 -10.76 11.12 -4.80
N LEU A 220 -10.85 9.82 -5.09
CA LEU A 220 -10.22 9.30 -6.31
C LEU A 220 -10.78 10.01 -7.54
N TRP A 221 -12.10 10.13 -7.64
CA TRP A 221 -12.75 10.74 -8.82
C TRP A 221 -12.37 12.21 -8.97
N ARG A 222 -12.31 12.97 -7.86
CA ARG A 222 -11.81 14.37 -7.85
C ARG A 222 -10.38 14.44 -8.41
N LEU A 223 -9.51 13.49 -8.07
CA LEU A 223 -8.14 13.45 -8.58
C LEU A 223 -8.09 13.08 -10.06
N LEU A 224 -8.89 12.10 -10.50
CA LEU A 224 -8.97 11.72 -11.92
C LEU A 224 -9.54 12.84 -12.77
N ASP A 225 -10.53 13.61 -12.26
CA ASP A 225 -11.05 14.81 -12.94
C ASP A 225 -9.97 15.89 -13.08
N TRP A 226 -9.13 16.05 -12.04
CA TRP A 226 -7.99 16.95 -12.10
C TRP A 226 -6.98 16.52 -13.19
N PHE A 227 -6.68 15.21 -13.28
CA PHE A 227 -5.78 14.70 -14.33
C PHE A 227 -6.30 14.98 -15.74
N GLU A 228 -7.58 14.84 -16.00
CA GLU A 228 -8.15 15.12 -17.34
C GLU A 228 -7.90 16.56 -17.79
N THR A 229 -7.93 17.51 -16.86
CA THR A 229 -7.82 18.94 -17.18
C THR A 229 -6.41 19.50 -17.04
N GLN A 230 -5.53 18.83 -16.28
CA GLN A 230 -4.23 19.37 -15.85
C GLN A 230 -3.06 18.40 -16.10
N LYS A 231 -3.24 17.36 -16.90
CA LYS A 231 -2.22 16.32 -17.12
C LYS A 231 -0.85 16.88 -17.55
N ASP A 232 -0.83 17.96 -18.30
CA ASP A 232 0.41 18.58 -18.79
C ASP A 232 1.25 19.24 -17.68
N LYS A 233 0.69 19.38 -16.48
CA LYS A 233 1.39 19.96 -15.31
C LYS A 233 2.10 18.92 -14.45
N ILE A 234 1.74 17.64 -14.57
CA ILE A 234 2.38 16.57 -13.79
C ILE A 234 3.78 16.25 -14.31
N ASN A 235 4.60 15.64 -13.46
CA ASN A 235 5.84 15.04 -13.92
C ASN A 235 5.53 14.01 -15.04
N PRO A 236 6.03 14.17 -16.26
CA PRO A 236 5.70 13.30 -17.38
C PRO A 236 6.16 11.86 -17.18
N ASN A 237 7.09 11.62 -16.28
CA ASN A 237 7.59 10.29 -15.94
C ASN A 237 6.85 9.68 -14.74
N MET A 238 5.87 10.38 -14.15
CA MET A 238 5.16 9.89 -12.98
C MET A 238 4.42 8.58 -13.29
N ARG A 239 4.71 7.56 -12.49
CA ARG A 239 3.91 6.33 -12.47
C ARG A 239 2.69 6.52 -11.59
N LEU A 240 1.51 6.37 -12.18
CA LEU A 240 0.26 6.27 -11.42
C LEU A 240 -0.05 4.80 -11.15
N ALA A 241 -0.12 4.41 -9.89
CA ALA A 241 -0.49 3.07 -9.46
C ALA A 241 -1.79 3.12 -8.65
N ILE A 242 -2.78 2.32 -9.01
CA ILE A 242 -4.04 2.24 -8.27
C ILE A 242 -4.30 0.79 -7.88
N ASN A 243 -4.52 0.57 -6.58
CA ASN A 243 -4.89 -0.73 -6.06
C ASN A 243 -6.41 -0.85 -6.07
N SER A 244 -6.95 -1.85 -6.77
CA SER A 244 -8.39 -2.09 -6.81
C SER A 244 -8.73 -3.57 -6.70
N ASN A 245 -9.81 -3.86 -5.99
CA ASN A 245 -10.37 -5.20 -5.91
C ASN A 245 -11.18 -5.59 -7.18
N LEU A 246 -11.40 -4.64 -8.11
CA LEU A 246 -12.20 -4.78 -9.34
C LEU A 246 -13.64 -5.31 -9.10
N GLY A 247 -14.17 -5.13 -7.90
CA GLY A 247 -15.52 -5.56 -7.51
C GLY A 247 -16.55 -4.43 -7.54
N ALA A 248 -16.24 -3.31 -8.18
CA ALA A 248 -17.22 -2.25 -8.43
C ALA A 248 -18.20 -2.66 -9.53
N LYS A 249 -19.34 -1.96 -9.64
CA LYS A 249 -20.28 -2.16 -10.75
C LYS A 249 -19.59 -1.86 -12.08
N SER A 250 -19.97 -2.59 -13.13
CA SER A 250 -19.35 -2.47 -14.46
C SER A 250 -19.35 -1.03 -14.99
N GLU A 251 -20.42 -0.25 -14.74
CA GLU A 251 -20.46 1.16 -15.19
C GLU A 251 -19.40 2.03 -14.51
N ILE A 252 -19.06 1.72 -13.25
CA ILE A 252 -17.99 2.41 -12.50
C ILE A 252 -16.63 2.02 -13.07
N ILE A 253 -16.44 0.73 -13.38
CA ILE A 253 -15.19 0.23 -13.98
C ILE A 253 -14.99 0.84 -15.39
N GLU A 254 -16.02 0.91 -16.21
CA GLU A 254 -15.94 1.55 -17.52
C GLU A 254 -15.62 3.06 -17.43
N LYS A 255 -16.24 3.76 -16.47
CA LYS A 255 -15.88 5.17 -16.20
C LYS A 255 -14.42 5.31 -15.76
N PHE A 256 -13.94 4.40 -14.92
CA PHE A 256 -12.55 4.36 -14.46
C PHE A 256 -11.57 4.14 -15.62
N LYS A 257 -11.86 3.17 -16.48
CA LYS A 257 -11.10 2.92 -17.72
C LYS A 257 -11.05 4.14 -18.63
N ALA A 258 -12.20 4.78 -18.87
CA ALA A 258 -12.29 5.96 -19.72
C ALA A 258 -11.39 7.11 -19.23
N LYS A 259 -11.35 7.36 -17.90
CA LYS A 259 -10.49 8.41 -17.32
C LYS A 259 -9.00 8.10 -17.38
N LEU A 260 -8.63 6.82 -17.36
CA LEU A 260 -7.22 6.40 -17.31
C LEU A 260 -6.65 6.02 -18.68
N LYS A 261 -7.47 5.86 -19.70
CA LYS A 261 -7.06 5.46 -21.06
C LYS A 261 -5.93 6.31 -21.67
N HIS A 262 -5.81 7.56 -21.25
CA HIS A 262 -4.81 8.50 -21.77
C HIS A 262 -3.66 8.75 -20.80
N PHE A 263 -3.52 7.89 -19.77
CA PHE A 263 -2.44 7.97 -18.81
C PHE A 263 -1.41 6.86 -19.12
N ASP A 264 -0.40 7.18 -19.92
CA ASP A 264 0.53 6.19 -20.52
C ASP A 264 1.26 5.32 -19.48
N ASN A 265 1.55 5.84 -18.29
CA ASN A 265 2.25 5.13 -17.21
C ASN A 265 1.31 4.76 -16.05
N PHE A 266 0.10 4.31 -16.38
CA PHE A 266 -0.85 3.79 -15.40
C PHE A 266 -0.58 2.30 -15.11
N HIS A 267 -0.45 1.93 -13.84
CA HIS A 267 -0.30 0.57 -13.37
C HIS A 267 -1.50 0.17 -12.49
N LEU A 268 -2.19 -0.89 -12.88
CA LEU A 268 -3.26 -1.47 -12.08
C LEU A 268 -2.69 -2.52 -11.14
N TYR A 269 -2.95 -2.37 -9.84
CA TYR A 269 -2.73 -3.39 -8.85
C TYR A 269 -4.07 -4.01 -8.46
N THR A 270 -4.18 -5.33 -8.57
CA THR A 270 -5.34 -6.08 -8.09
C THR A 270 -4.90 -7.20 -7.18
N SER A 271 -5.80 -7.72 -6.38
CA SER A 271 -5.44 -8.73 -5.37
C SER A 271 -6.27 -9.98 -5.57
N MET A 272 -5.60 -11.12 -5.73
CA MET A 272 -6.22 -12.44 -5.82
C MET A 272 -5.20 -13.52 -5.47
N GLU A 273 -5.64 -14.57 -4.77
CA GLU A 273 -4.80 -15.68 -4.30
C GLU A 273 -5.46 -17.05 -4.39
N ALA A 274 -6.70 -17.11 -4.89
CA ALA A 274 -7.50 -18.32 -4.97
C ALA A 274 -8.41 -18.30 -6.21
N THR A 275 -9.13 -19.38 -6.50
CA THR A 275 -10.11 -19.47 -7.59
C THR A 275 -11.52 -19.73 -7.08
N GLY A 276 -12.54 -19.36 -7.89
CA GLY A 276 -13.95 -19.71 -7.68
C GLY A 276 -14.49 -19.37 -6.28
N GLU A 277 -15.28 -20.29 -5.75
CA GLU A 277 -15.94 -20.13 -4.45
C GLU A 277 -14.96 -19.91 -3.29
N GLN A 278 -13.77 -20.50 -3.37
CA GLN A 278 -12.76 -20.28 -2.33
C GLN A 278 -12.24 -18.84 -2.33
N ALA A 279 -12.05 -18.24 -3.51
CA ALA A 279 -11.71 -16.82 -3.62
C ALA A 279 -12.82 -15.93 -3.05
N GLU A 280 -14.08 -16.25 -3.35
CA GLU A 280 -15.26 -15.52 -2.86
C GLU A 280 -15.43 -15.66 -1.35
N TYR A 281 -15.13 -16.84 -0.78
CA TYR A 281 -15.11 -17.05 0.67
C TYR A 281 -14.01 -16.22 1.38
N ILE A 282 -12.81 -16.19 0.82
CA ILE A 282 -11.68 -15.41 1.38
C ILE A 282 -11.96 -13.92 1.29
N ARG A 283 -12.58 -13.48 0.20
CA ARG A 283 -12.85 -12.07 -0.12
C ARG A 283 -14.35 -11.82 -0.17
N ASP A 284 -15.00 -11.90 0.99
CA ASP A 284 -16.44 -11.69 1.10
C ASP A 284 -16.88 -10.39 0.40
N GLY A 285 -17.80 -10.51 -0.56
CA GLY A 285 -18.23 -9.48 -1.50
C GLY A 285 -17.64 -9.61 -2.91
N LEU A 286 -16.69 -10.52 -3.14
CA LEU A 286 -16.12 -10.80 -4.45
C LEU A 286 -17.09 -11.63 -5.31
N ASN A 287 -17.16 -11.33 -6.60
CA ASN A 287 -17.57 -12.26 -7.65
C ASN A 287 -16.32 -12.62 -8.48
N TYR A 288 -15.84 -13.85 -8.36
CA TYR A 288 -14.60 -14.28 -9.00
C TYR A 288 -14.68 -14.23 -10.52
N SER A 289 -15.82 -14.61 -11.10
CA SER A 289 -16.01 -14.59 -12.56
C SER A 289 -16.00 -13.17 -13.09
N GLN A 290 -16.64 -12.23 -12.39
CA GLN A 290 -16.58 -10.80 -12.74
C GLN A 290 -15.14 -10.28 -12.67
N TRP A 291 -14.43 -10.54 -11.58
CA TRP A 291 -13.03 -10.13 -11.44
C TRP A 291 -12.16 -10.62 -12.61
N PHE A 292 -12.32 -11.90 -12.98
CA PHE A 292 -11.57 -12.50 -14.08
C PHE A 292 -11.86 -11.79 -15.41
N VAL A 293 -13.13 -11.55 -15.70
CA VAL A 293 -13.58 -10.84 -16.91
C VAL A 293 -13.04 -9.41 -16.93
N GLU A 294 -13.08 -8.70 -15.80
CA GLU A 294 -12.57 -7.32 -15.75
C GLU A 294 -11.06 -7.24 -15.93
N VAL A 295 -10.28 -8.21 -15.40
CA VAL A 295 -8.83 -8.28 -15.69
C VAL A 295 -8.58 -8.48 -17.19
N VAL A 296 -9.33 -9.37 -17.84
CA VAL A 296 -9.24 -9.60 -19.29
C VAL A 296 -9.62 -8.33 -20.07
N ASN A 297 -10.70 -7.67 -19.68
CA ASN A 297 -11.15 -6.41 -20.31
C ASN A 297 -10.10 -5.30 -20.17
N MET A 298 -9.46 -5.16 -19.01
CA MET A 298 -8.35 -4.21 -18.81
C MET A 298 -7.19 -4.49 -19.76
N MET A 299 -6.89 -5.77 -20.03
CA MET A 299 -5.84 -6.16 -20.99
C MET A 299 -6.27 -5.90 -22.44
N LEU A 300 -7.53 -6.23 -22.82
CA LEU A 300 -8.08 -6.04 -24.15
C LEU A 300 -8.13 -4.56 -24.54
N ASP A 301 -8.58 -3.73 -23.61
CA ASP A 301 -8.72 -2.29 -23.83
C ASP A 301 -7.39 -1.54 -23.70
N ARG A 302 -6.33 -2.23 -23.27
CA ARG A 302 -4.97 -1.69 -23.08
C ARG A 302 -4.97 -0.43 -22.20
N VAL A 303 -5.81 -0.43 -21.16
CA VAL A 303 -5.91 0.73 -20.26
C VAL A 303 -4.68 0.87 -19.36
N PRO A 304 -4.23 -0.17 -18.60
CA PRO A 304 -2.99 -0.06 -17.85
C PRO A 304 -1.78 -0.40 -18.72
N ALA A 305 -0.67 0.30 -18.48
CA ALA A 305 0.64 -0.11 -19.01
C ALA A 305 1.07 -1.48 -18.44
N GLN A 306 0.62 -1.80 -17.23
CA GLN A 306 0.92 -3.06 -16.56
C GLN A 306 -0.13 -3.40 -15.51
N ILE A 307 -0.44 -4.70 -15.39
CA ILE A 307 -1.25 -5.24 -14.29
C ILE A 307 -0.32 -5.96 -13.31
N HIS A 308 -0.55 -5.74 -12.00
CA HIS A 308 0.15 -6.42 -10.92
C HIS A 308 -0.87 -7.16 -10.05
N ASN A 309 -0.79 -8.49 -10.02
CA ASN A 309 -1.58 -9.28 -9.10
C ASN A 309 -0.83 -9.48 -7.78
N MET A 310 -1.43 -9.03 -6.69
CA MET A 310 -0.90 -9.18 -5.33
C MET A 310 -1.54 -10.40 -4.68
N CYS A 311 -0.79 -11.50 -4.57
CA CYS A 311 -1.25 -12.71 -3.91
C CYS A 311 -0.93 -12.61 -2.42
N THR A 312 -1.96 -12.62 -1.59
CA THR A 312 -1.83 -12.71 -0.12
C THR A 312 -2.02 -14.16 0.29
N ILE A 313 -0.93 -14.94 0.23
CA ILE A 313 -0.95 -16.37 0.54
C ILE A 313 -1.31 -16.55 2.02
N ASN A 314 -2.44 -17.20 2.26
CA ASN A 314 -3.01 -17.47 3.56
C ASN A 314 -3.45 -18.94 3.67
N ALA A 315 -3.78 -19.39 4.88
CA ALA A 315 -4.15 -20.79 5.09
C ALA A 315 -5.39 -21.23 4.28
N LEU A 316 -6.31 -20.30 4.02
CA LEU A 316 -7.57 -20.58 3.32
C LEU A 316 -7.39 -20.72 1.79
N CYS A 317 -6.31 -20.18 1.20
CA CYS A 317 -6.11 -20.24 -0.24
C CYS A 317 -5.30 -21.46 -0.70
N LEU A 318 -4.71 -22.23 0.21
CA LEU A 318 -3.72 -23.27 -0.13
C LEU A 318 -4.25 -24.35 -1.06
N GLU A 319 -5.53 -24.70 -0.93
CA GLU A 319 -6.16 -25.76 -1.74
C GLU A 319 -6.29 -25.33 -3.21
N SER A 320 -6.73 -24.10 -3.50
CA SER A 320 -6.90 -23.60 -4.87
C SER A 320 -5.72 -22.80 -5.40
N LEU A 321 -4.69 -22.56 -4.56
CA LEU A 321 -3.49 -21.81 -4.98
C LEU A 321 -2.81 -22.38 -6.21
N PRO A 322 -2.62 -23.72 -6.37
CA PRO A 322 -2.01 -24.28 -7.58
C PRO A 322 -2.79 -23.91 -8.85
N GLU A 323 -4.12 -24.08 -8.84
CA GLU A 323 -4.97 -23.70 -9.96
C GLU A 323 -4.86 -22.19 -10.24
N PHE A 324 -4.86 -21.38 -9.20
CA PHE A 324 -4.70 -19.93 -9.36
C PHE A 324 -3.35 -19.55 -9.99
N LEU A 325 -2.26 -20.21 -9.62
CA LEU A 325 -0.95 -20.01 -10.24
C LEU A 325 -0.95 -20.41 -11.72
N GLU A 326 -1.65 -21.48 -12.10
CA GLU A 326 -1.86 -21.85 -13.50
C GLU A 326 -2.61 -20.76 -14.28
N ARG A 327 -3.62 -20.13 -13.68
CA ARG A 327 -4.32 -18.96 -14.26
C ARG A 327 -3.37 -17.77 -14.46
N LEU A 328 -2.45 -17.51 -13.51
CA LEU A 328 -1.45 -16.46 -13.67
C LEU A 328 -0.46 -16.77 -14.80
N VAL A 329 -0.06 -18.02 -14.95
CA VAL A 329 0.77 -18.47 -16.09
C VAL A 329 0.02 -18.27 -17.41
N TRP A 330 -1.27 -18.60 -17.45
CA TRP A 330 -2.12 -18.34 -18.61
C TRP A 330 -2.16 -16.84 -18.96
N PHE A 331 -2.40 -15.97 -17.99
CA PHE A 331 -2.35 -14.51 -18.19
C PHE A 331 -1.00 -14.04 -18.73
N LYS A 332 0.11 -14.58 -18.23
CA LYS A 332 1.44 -14.26 -18.76
C LYS A 332 1.62 -14.70 -20.21
N GLY A 333 1.11 -15.87 -20.57
CA GLY A 333 1.09 -16.35 -21.96
C GLY A 333 0.25 -15.47 -22.88
N ALA A 334 -0.86 -14.97 -22.37
CA ALA A 334 -1.79 -14.09 -23.08
C ALA A 334 -1.19 -12.71 -23.43
N LYS A 335 -0.07 -12.32 -22.83
CA LYS A 335 0.66 -11.09 -23.20
C LYS A 335 0.91 -10.96 -24.71
N LYS A 336 1.20 -12.08 -25.39
CA LYS A 336 1.43 -12.07 -26.84
C LYS A 336 0.20 -11.60 -27.63
N THR A 337 -1.01 -11.78 -27.07
CA THR A 337 -2.27 -11.40 -27.68
C THR A 337 -2.72 -10.00 -27.26
N TYR A 338 -2.54 -9.66 -25.98
CA TYR A 338 -3.12 -8.46 -25.39
C TYR A 338 -2.12 -7.32 -25.16
N GLU A 339 -0.82 -7.59 -25.28
CA GLU A 339 0.28 -6.62 -25.13
C GLU A 339 0.46 -6.02 -23.72
N VAL A 340 -0.52 -6.14 -22.83
CA VAL A 340 -0.43 -5.67 -21.44
C VAL A 340 0.20 -6.77 -20.59
N PRO A 341 1.38 -6.54 -19.99
CA PRO A 341 2.00 -7.52 -19.11
C PRO A 341 1.26 -7.63 -17.78
N ILE A 342 1.11 -8.86 -17.29
CA ILE A 342 0.68 -9.12 -15.94
C ILE A 342 1.85 -9.68 -15.10
N ASN A 343 2.12 -9.05 -13.99
CA ASN A 343 3.07 -9.52 -12.98
C ASN A 343 2.33 -9.97 -11.73
N TYR A 344 3.00 -10.73 -10.89
CA TYR A 344 2.45 -11.12 -9.59
C TYR A 344 3.52 -11.07 -8.50
N THR A 345 3.08 -10.82 -7.29
CA THR A 345 3.86 -10.89 -6.06
C THR A 345 3.24 -11.90 -5.12
N LEU A 346 4.04 -12.79 -4.57
CA LEU A 346 3.61 -13.76 -3.57
C LEU A 346 4.00 -13.24 -2.19
N ASN A 347 3.02 -12.82 -1.40
CA ASN A 347 3.21 -12.32 -0.05
C ASN A 347 2.60 -13.31 0.95
N ILE A 348 3.39 -13.76 1.91
CA ILE A 348 2.89 -14.62 2.98
C ILE A 348 2.14 -13.76 3.99
N LEU A 349 0.88 -14.11 4.25
CA LEU A 349 0.07 -13.46 5.28
C LEU A 349 0.69 -13.71 6.65
N ARG A 350 0.96 -12.61 7.38
CA ARG A 350 1.47 -12.67 8.75
C ARG A 350 0.39 -12.36 9.78
N PHE A 351 -0.55 -11.50 9.43
CA PHE A 351 -1.63 -11.06 10.29
C PHE A 351 -2.95 -11.00 9.53
N PRO A 352 -4.06 -11.54 10.10
CA PRO A 352 -4.10 -12.22 11.42
C PRO A 352 -3.33 -13.53 11.40
N SER A 353 -2.59 -13.81 12.47
CA SER A 353 -1.65 -14.95 12.55
C SER A 353 -2.32 -16.31 12.38
N PHE A 354 -3.57 -16.47 12.84
CA PHE A 354 -4.33 -17.72 12.70
C PHE A 354 -4.72 -18.06 11.24
N GLN A 355 -4.61 -17.12 10.31
CA GLN A 355 -4.78 -17.37 8.87
C GLN A 355 -3.45 -17.46 8.12
N SER A 356 -2.32 -17.35 8.81
CA SER A 356 -1.02 -17.54 8.19
C SER A 356 -0.87 -18.97 7.66
N PRO A 357 -0.30 -19.17 6.46
CA PRO A 357 -0.08 -20.51 5.91
C PRO A 357 0.90 -21.33 6.74
N LEU A 358 1.62 -20.72 7.69
CA LEU A 358 2.52 -21.41 8.61
C LEU A 358 1.77 -22.17 9.72
N VAL A 359 0.54 -21.76 10.05
CA VAL A 359 -0.27 -22.38 11.10
C VAL A 359 -0.72 -23.81 10.75
N PRO A 360 -1.30 -24.07 9.53
CA PRO A 360 -1.69 -25.42 9.15
C PRO A 360 -0.53 -26.41 9.15
N VAL A 361 0.67 -26.00 8.77
CA VAL A 361 1.86 -26.86 8.77
C VAL A 361 2.16 -27.35 10.19
N SER A 362 2.18 -26.44 11.17
CA SER A 362 2.37 -26.81 12.57
C SER A 362 1.26 -27.74 13.08
N TYR A 363 0.02 -27.46 12.73
CA TYR A 363 -1.13 -28.28 13.10
C TYR A 363 -1.10 -29.65 12.43
N THR A 364 -0.75 -29.73 11.16
CA THR A 364 -0.66 -30.98 10.41
C THR A 364 0.39 -31.92 10.99
N HIS A 365 1.53 -31.39 11.42
CA HIS A 365 2.55 -32.18 12.09
C HIS A 365 2.10 -32.76 13.44
N LEU A 366 1.18 -32.07 14.14
CA LEU A 366 0.66 -32.52 15.42
C LEU A 366 -0.52 -33.50 15.26
N THR A 367 -1.31 -33.43 14.19
CA THR A 367 -2.56 -34.16 14.05
C THR A 367 -2.50 -35.34 13.07
N LEU A 368 -1.59 -35.35 12.10
CA LEU A 368 -1.46 -36.46 11.13
C LEU A 368 -1.24 -37.83 11.77
N PRO A 369 -0.50 -38.00 12.89
CA PRO A 369 -0.40 -39.28 13.54
C PRO A 369 -1.72 -39.79 14.14
N THR A 370 -2.53 -38.88 14.69
CA THR A 370 -3.81 -39.24 15.32
C THR A 370 -4.92 -39.55 14.34
N ASN A 371 -4.88 -38.98 13.13
CA ASN A 371 -5.87 -39.28 12.09
C ASN A 371 -5.58 -40.57 11.32
N ARG A 372 -4.47 -41.25 11.57
CA ARG A 372 -4.14 -42.54 10.95
C ARG A 372 -4.51 -43.77 11.81
N GLU A 373 -4.97 -43.54 13.05
CA GLU A 373 -5.36 -44.59 13.98
C GLU A 373 -6.88 -44.79 14.07
N VAL A 374 -7.67 -44.24 13.13
CA VAL A 374 -9.14 -44.42 13.07
C VAL A 374 -9.51 -45.20 11.82
#